data_c158898792daa874df47da2cb0630701
#
_entry.id   c158898792daa874df47da2cb0630701
#
_cell.length_a   1.000
_cell.length_b   1.000
_cell.length_c   1.000
_cell.angle_alpha   90.00
_cell.angle_beta   90.00
_cell.angle_gamma   90.00
#
_symmetry.space_group_name_H-M   'P 1'
#
loop_
_entity.id
_entity.type
_entity.pdbx_description
1 polymer ?
#
loop_
_entity_poly.entity_id
_entity_poly.type
_entity_poly.pdbx_seq_one_letter_code
_entity_poly.pdbx_strand_id
1 'polypeptide(L)'
;LPFAFATLHLVVGWETAAIAKGGTGSITESLVSAGEKLGVEYHINSEVDKLIIDNNKAKGIKLLDGTEIEAKQMVVSDNATPQLFLRMIGEENLSTQMKRKVDTYFFDRAQLFWGPIGVHELPDYTAAKDNPDINATPRTYYLPKDLGYTEDKYMHEIFLLGMPSKFHLLTAPDSIWDPTRAPEGKHSIHVEEFTAPARLFSRKEWRQLHDEFVDDMMEQWQQYAPNMTKDNLIAERVATPIDIQDTHLDMREGGWSEGNCGGSQSGRFRGLPGGLKTHVDGLYMCSSGVAGGPAIGRGSSYNCYQIIADDYGLRKPEY
;
A
#
# COMPACT_ATOMS: atom_id res chain seq x y z
N LEU A 1 14.18 6.56 6.38
CA LEU A 1 12.93 6.59 5.60
C LEU A 1 12.75 7.92 4.84
N PRO A 2 12.87 9.15 5.43
CA PRO A 2 12.73 10.39 4.68
C PRO A 2 13.73 10.51 3.52
N PHE A 3 14.96 10.01 3.71
CA PHE A 3 16.00 10.03 2.67
C PHE A 3 15.68 9.09 1.51
N ALA A 4 15.10 7.92 1.79
CA ALA A 4 14.66 6.99 0.75
C ALA A 4 13.47 7.55 -0.05
N PHE A 5 12.54 8.25 0.60
CA PHE A 5 11.46 8.96 -0.06
C PHE A 5 11.98 10.13 -0.91
N ALA A 6 12.88 10.94 -0.39
CA ALA A 6 13.51 12.04 -1.15
C ALA A 6 14.30 11.52 -2.35
N THR A 7 15.02 10.40 -2.19
CA THR A 7 15.77 9.77 -3.28
C THR A 7 14.83 9.15 -4.32
N LEU A 8 13.72 8.57 -3.89
CA LEU A 8 12.68 8.07 -4.78
C LEU A 8 12.05 9.23 -5.59
N HIS A 9 11.80 10.36 -4.96
CA HIS A 9 11.33 11.59 -5.63
C HIS A 9 12.29 12.07 -6.72
N LEU A 10 13.58 12.06 -6.46
CA LEU A 10 14.60 12.50 -7.41
C LEU A 10 14.85 11.51 -8.56
N VAL A 11 14.70 10.20 -8.30
CA VAL A 11 15.07 9.15 -9.28
C VAL A 11 13.88 8.70 -10.13
N VAL A 12 12.65 8.79 -9.63
CA VAL A 12 11.45 8.27 -10.33
C VAL A 12 10.59 9.38 -10.95
N GLY A 13 11.00 10.64 -10.81
CA GLY A 13 10.31 11.77 -11.46
C GLY A 13 8.86 11.93 -10.96
N TRP A 14 8.68 12.22 -9.69
CA TRP A 14 7.37 12.62 -9.14
C TRP A 14 6.77 13.85 -9.84
N GLU A 15 7.57 14.52 -10.63
CA GLU A 15 7.11 15.57 -11.55
C GLU A 15 6.03 15.08 -12.53
N THR A 16 5.93 13.75 -12.70
CA THR A 16 4.90 13.11 -13.55
C THR A 16 3.79 12.43 -12.75
N ALA A 17 3.75 12.59 -11.43
CA ALA A 17 2.66 12.03 -10.62
C ALA A 17 1.34 12.70 -11.01
N ALA A 18 0.31 11.91 -11.24
CA ALA A 18 -1.01 12.35 -11.61
C ALA A 18 -2.06 11.82 -10.65
N ILE A 19 -3.12 12.58 -10.45
CA ILE A 19 -4.29 12.13 -9.71
C ILE A 19 -5.27 11.52 -10.71
N ALA A 20 -5.65 10.25 -10.46
CA ALA A 20 -6.64 9.59 -11.29
C ALA A 20 -8.02 10.21 -11.06
N LYS A 21 -8.66 10.72 -12.11
CA LYS A 21 -10.04 11.24 -12.03
C LYS A 21 -11.00 10.12 -11.60
N GLY A 22 -11.84 10.40 -10.62
CA GLY A 22 -12.71 9.40 -9.99
C GLY A 22 -12.02 8.57 -8.89
N GLY A 23 -10.72 8.82 -8.63
CA GLY A 23 -9.91 8.10 -7.66
C GLY A 23 -9.11 6.95 -8.25
N THR A 24 -8.28 6.32 -7.43
CA THR A 24 -7.40 5.22 -7.86
C THR A 24 -8.18 4.00 -8.37
N GLY A 25 -9.41 3.77 -7.91
CA GLY A 25 -10.29 2.71 -8.41
C GLY A 25 -10.54 2.80 -9.92
N SER A 26 -10.58 4.01 -10.50
CA SER A 26 -10.76 4.20 -11.93
C SER A 26 -9.62 3.61 -12.79
N ILE A 27 -8.42 3.49 -12.23
CA ILE A 27 -7.30 2.80 -12.88
C ILE A 27 -7.61 1.31 -13.02
N THR A 28 -8.09 0.69 -11.92
CA THR A 28 -8.50 -0.72 -11.91
C THR A 28 -9.65 -0.95 -12.89
N GLU A 29 -10.68 -0.11 -12.89
CA GLU A 29 -11.81 -0.19 -13.82
C GLU A 29 -11.36 -0.11 -15.28
N SER A 30 -10.41 0.77 -15.57
CA SER A 30 -9.84 0.92 -16.92
C SER A 30 -9.08 -0.33 -17.35
N LEU A 31 -8.31 -0.95 -16.44
CA LEU A 31 -7.59 -2.20 -16.70
C LEU A 31 -8.55 -3.37 -16.88
N VAL A 32 -9.59 -3.47 -16.06
CA VAL A 32 -10.64 -4.48 -16.20
C VAL A 32 -11.32 -4.35 -17.57
N SER A 33 -11.76 -3.15 -17.93
CA SER A 33 -12.40 -2.91 -19.24
C SER A 33 -11.47 -3.25 -20.42
N ALA A 34 -10.19 -2.98 -20.30
CA ALA A 34 -9.22 -3.37 -21.33
C ALA A 34 -9.03 -4.90 -21.40
N GLY A 35 -8.97 -5.56 -20.26
CA GLY A 35 -8.85 -7.02 -20.16
C GLY A 35 -10.07 -7.74 -20.76
N GLU A 36 -11.29 -7.29 -20.43
CA GLU A 36 -12.53 -7.85 -21.01
C GLU A 36 -12.54 -7.80 -22.54
N LYS A 37 -12.09 -6.69 -23.12
CA LYS A 37 -11.96 -6.56 -24.59
C LYS A 37 -10.95 -7.53 -25.20
N LEU A 38 -10.02 -8.02 -24.38
CA LEU A 38 -9.01 -9.01 -24.77
C LEU A 38 -9.41 -10.44 -24.40
N GLY A 39 -10.61 -10.64 -23.85
CA GLY A 39 -11.12 -11.95 -23.46
C GLY A 39 -10.66 -12.45 -22.11
N VAL A 40 -10.22 -11.55 -21.22
CA VAL A 40 -9.91 -11.90 -19.84
C VAL A 40 -11.20 -12.15 -19.07
N GLU A 41 -11.30 -13.29 -18.41
CA GLU A 41 -12.39 -13.63 -17.51
C GLU A 41 -12.04 -13.27 -16.07
N TYR A 42 -12.94 -12.58 -15.37
CA TYR A 42 -12.75 -12.15 -13.99
C TYR A 42 -13.65 -12.93 -13.04
N HIS A 43 -13.05 -13.60 -12.08
CA HIS A 43 -13.75 -14.32 -11.02
C HIS A 43 -13.62 -13.54 -9.71
N ILE A 44 -14.63 -12.76 -9.37
CA ILE A 44 -14.71 -12.03 -8.09
C ILE A 44 -15.28 -12.93 -6.99
N ASN A 45 -15.00 -12.61 -5.74
CA ASN A 45 -15.40 -13.41 -4.57
C ASN A 45 -14.91 -14.87 -4.65
N SER A 46 -13.76 -15.09 -5.26
CA SER A 46 -13.17 -16.40 -5.55
C SER A 46 -11.81 -16.52 -4.87
N GLU A 47 -11.82 -16.62 -3.55
CA GLU A 47 -10.59 -16.71 -2.76
C GLU A 47 -9.85 -18.00 -3.05
N VAL A 48 -8.56 -17.87 -3.40
CA VAL A 48 -7.67 -19.00 -3.66
C VAL A 48 -7.20 -19.59 -2.34
N ASP A 49 -7.46 -20.87 -2.13
CA ASP A 49 -6.96 -21.64 -0.99
C ASP A 49 -5.54 -22.12 -1.23
N LYS A 50 -5.31 -22.86 -2.32
CA LYS A 50 -4.04 -23.51 -2.63
C LYS A 50 -3.69 -23.50 -4.11
N LEU A 51 -2.39 -23.65 -4.39
CA LEU A 51 -1.89 -24.01 -5.71
C LEU A 51 -2.00 -25.52 -5.91
N ILE A 52 -2.39 -25.93 -7.11
CA ILE A 52 -2.32 -27.32 -7.56
C ILE A 52 -0.93 -27.50 -8.17
N ILE A 53 -0.08 -28.26 -7.49
CA ILE A 53 1.31 -28.52 -7.91
C ILE A 53 1.46 -30.00 -8.17
N ASP A 54 1.97 -30.37 -9.34
CA ASP A 54 2.31 -31.74 -9.70
C ASP A 54 3.70 -31.79 -10.32
N ASN A 55 4.56 -32.68 -9.83
CA ASN A 55 5.96 -32.83 -10.26
C ASN A 55 6.71 -31.49 -10.31
N ASN A 56 6.60 -30.67 -9.25
CA ASN A 56 7.18 -29.34 -9.11
C ASN A 56 6.70 -28.32 -10.17
N LYS A 57 5.56 -28.56 -10.80
CA LYS A 57 4.96 -27.65 -11.79
C LYS A 57 3.59 -27.17 -11.33
N ALA A 58 3.34 -25.86 -11.42
CA ALA A 58 2.02 -25.30 -11.19
C ALA A 58 1.05 -25.77 -12.30
N LYS A 59 -0.05 -26.39 -11.88
CA LYS A 59 -1.10 -26.92 -12.76
C LYS A 59 -2.38 -26.13 -12.69
N GLY A 60 -2.56 -25.32 -11.67
CA GLY A 60 -3.78 -24.57 -11.45
C GLY A 60 -3.91 -24.07 -10.02
N ILE A 61 -5.11 -23.71 -9.67
CA ILE A 61 -5.48 -23.22 -8.34
C ILE A 61 -6.71 -23.95 -7.83
N LYS A 62 -6.83 -24.04 -6.51
CA LYS A 62 -8.03 -24.51 -5.82
C LYS A 62 -8.60 -23.37 -4.99
N LEU A 63 -9.89 -23.11 -5.14
CA LEU A 63 -10.62 -22.10 -4.38
C LEU A 63 -11.06 -22.67 -3.01
N LEU A 64 -11.42 -21.78 -2.09
CA LEU A 64 -11.94 -22.18 -0.77
C LEU A 64 -13.21 -23.01 -0.82
N ASP A 65 -14.05 -22.83 -1.83
CA ASP A 65 -15.27 -23.64 -2.06
C ASP A 65 -14.99 -25.02 -2.65
N GLY A 66 -13.72 -25.32 -2.91
CA GLY A 66 -13.26 -26.58 -3.48
C GLY A 66 -13.18 -26.61 -5.01
N THR A 67 -13.62 -25.55 -5.70
CA THR A 67 -13.52 -25.45 -7.16
C THR A 67 -12.06 -25.46 -7.60
N GLU A 68 -11.73 -26.24 -8.62
CA GLU A 68 -10.39 -26.28 -9.19
C GLU A 68 -10.38 -25.63 -10.57
N ILE A 69 -9.41 -24.76 -10.80
CA ILE A 69 -9.19 -24.07 -12.08
C ILE A 69 -7.84 -24.48 -12.62
N GLU A 70 -7.84 -25.16 -13.76
CA GLU A 70 -6.64 -25.64 -14.41
C GLU A 70 -5.92 -24.53 -15.18
N ALA A 71 -4.61 -24.44 -15.03
CA ALA A 71 -3.76 -23.51 -15.78
C ALA A 71 -3.20 -24.19 -17.03
N LYS A 72 -3.51 -23.67 -18.21
CA LYS A 72 -3.02 -24.20 -19.50
C LYS A 72 -1.52 -24.00 -19.69
N GLN A 73 -0.97 -22.91 -19.22
CA GLN A 73 0.43 -22.55 -19.43
C GLN A 73 1.15 -22.25 -18.11
N MET A 74 0.64 -21.30 -17.32
CA MET A 74 1.29 -20.81 -16.14
C MET A 74 0.28 -20.28 -15.12
N VAL A 75 0.75 -20.08 -13.90
CA VAL A 75 0.06 -19.32 -12.84
C VAL A 75 0.92 -18.09 -12.50
N VAL A 76 0.28 -16.94 -12.41
CA VAL A 76 0.91 -15.70 -11.97
C VAL A 76 0.21 -15.25 -10.69
N SER A 77 0.97 -15.02 -9.63
CA SER A 77 0.44 -14.65 -8.32
C SER A 77 0.84 -13.21 -7.97
N ASP A 78 -0.15 -12.44 -7.53
CA ASP A 78 0.03 -11.11 -6.93
C ASP A 78 -0.01 -11.15 -5.40
N ASN A 79 0.01 -12.32 -4.79
CA ASN A 79 -0.01 -12.45 -3.35
C ASN A 79 1.34 -12.11 -2.72
N ALA A 80 1.26 -11.57 -1.48
CA ALA A 80 2.44 -11.34 -0.67
C ALA A 80 3.25 -12.63 -0.46
N THR A 81 4.57 -12.48 -0.39
CA THR A 81 5.52 -13.60 -0.30
C THR A 81 5.14 -14.65 0.77
N PRO A 82 4.88 -14.30 2.04
CA PRO A 82 4.52 -15.32 3.04
C PRO A 82 3.19 -16.00 2.71
N GLN A 83 2.23 -15.29 2.17
CA GLN A 83 0.93 -15.83 1.80
C GLN A 83 1.06 -16.89 0.70
N LEU A 84 1.81 -16.57 -0.35
CA LEU A 84 2.03 -17.51 -1.44
C LEU A 84 2.78 -18.75 -0.98
N PHE A 85 3.89 -18.58 -0.28
CA PHE A 85 4.78 -19.70 0.05
C PHE A 85 4.30 -20.57 1.20
N LEU A 86 3.82 -19.97 2.30
CA LEU A 86 3.41 -20.74 3.48
C LEU A 86 2.00 -21.32 3.35
N ARG A 87 1.07 -20.57 2.74
CA ARG A 87 -0.33 -21.01 2.63
C ARG A 87 -0.61 -21.71 1.30
N MET A 88 -0.33 -21.05 0.16
CA MET A 88 -0.79 -21.55 -1.14
C MET A 88 0.08 -22.65 -1.70
N ILE A 89 1.41 -22.54 -1.62
CA ILE A 89 2.34 -23.61 -2.00
C ILE A 89 2.37 -24.70 -0.91
N GLY A 90 2.34 -24.29 0.36
CA GLY A 90 2.43 -25.14 1.53
C GLY A 90 3.88 -25.35 1.98
N GLU A 91 4.10 -25.31 3.30
CA GLU A 91 5.45 -25.45 3.89
C GLU A 91 6.12 -26.78 3.53
N GLU A 92 5.33 -27.83 3.33
CA GLU A 92 5.77 -29.16 2.95
C GLU A 92 6.45 -29.22 1.59
N ASN A 93 6.16 -28.27 0.72
CA ASN A 93 6.75 -28.15 -0.63
C ASN A 93 7.96 -27.21 -0.65
N LEU A 94 8.37 -26.66 0.50
CA LEU A 94 9.51 -25.75 0.59
C LEU A 94 10.78 -26.49 1.01
N SER A 95 11.91 -26.17 0.35
CA SER A 95 13.20 -26.56 0.86
C SER A 95 13.48 -25.89 2.21
N THR A 96 14.33 -26.50 3.04
CA THR A 96 14.76 -25.92 4.33
C THR A 96 15.31 -24.49 4.15
N GLN A 97 16.06 -24.24 3.07
CA GLN A 97 16.60 -22.92 2.79
C GLN A 97 15.48 -21.91 2.45
N MET A 98 14.52 -22.33 1.65
CA MET A 98 13.38 -21.50 1.26
C MET A 98 12.52 -21.15 2.50
N LYS A 99 12.19 -22.17 3.31
CA LYS A 99 11.43 -21.96 4.54
C LYS A 99 12.13 -20.95 5.46
N ARG A 100 13.44 -21.11 5.74
CA ARG A 100 14.19 -20.14 6.54
C ARG A 100 14.11 -18.73 5.98
N LYS A 101 14.13 -18.55 4.67
CA LYS A 101 14.05 -17.25 4.05
C LYS A 101 12.65 -16.63 4.19
N VAL A 102 11.59 -17.43 4.06
CA VAL A 102 10.23 -16.99 4.33
C VAL A 102 10.03 -16.62 5.80
N ASP A 103 10.56 -17.43 6.71
CA ASP A 103 10.50 -17.19 8.16
C ASP A 103 11.21 -15.89 8.57
N THR A 104 12.24 -15.49 7.82
CA THR A 104 12.96 -14.22 8.04
C THR A 104 12.37 -13.05 7.28
N TYR A 105 11.30 -13.25 6.53
CA TYR A 105 10.59 -12.16 5.85
C TYR A 105 9.86 -11.32 6.88
N PHE A 106 10.05 -10.02 6.85
CA PHE A 106 9.46 -9.13 7.83
C PHE A 106 8.77 -7.94 7.16
N PHE A 107 7.79 -7.42 7.87
CA PHE A 107 7.05 -6.21 7.52
C PHE A 107 7.65 -5.01 8.23
N ASP A 108 7.39 -3.80 7.74
CA ASP A 108 7.89 -2.58 8.35
C ASP A 108 7.38 -2.43 9.78
N ARG A 109 8.21 -1.82 10.62
CA ARG A 109 7.84 -1.51 12.01
C ARG A 109 6.95 -0.28 12.12
N ALA A 110 7.01 0.60 11.13
CA ALA A 110 6.11 1.74 11.01
C ALA A 110 5.08 1.44 9.92
N GLN A 111 3.82 1.56 10.28
CA GLN A 111 2.68 1.41 9.39
C GLN A 111 1.92 2.74 9.32
N LEU A 112 0.73 2.77 8.75
CA LEU A 112 -0.02 4.01 8.54
C LEU A 112 -1.39 3.94 9.18
N PHE A 113 -1.79 5.02 9.85
CA PHE A 113 -3.17 5.50 9.79
C PHE A 113 -3.35 6.19 8.45
N TRP A 114 -4.33 5.78 7.69
CA TRP A 114 -4.57 6.39 6.40
C TRP A 114 -6.02 6.32 5.97
N GLY A 115 -6.49 7.33 5.30
CA GLY A 115 -7.84 7.33 4.76
C GLY A 115 -8.37 8.71 4.47
N PRO A 116 -9.57 8.80 3.87
CA PRO A 116 -10.21 10.07 3.61
C PRO A 116 -10.93 10.61 4.83
N ILE A 117 -10.92 11.94 4.95
CA ILE A 117 -11.87 12.70 5.74
C ILE A 117 -12.74 13.56 4.83
N GLY A 118 -14.00 13.75 5.19
CA GLY A 118 -14.90 14.70 4.57
C GLY A 118 -15.00 15.97 5.40
N VAL A 119 -14.87 17.13 4.77
CA VAL A 119 -14.92 18.43 5.46
C VAL A 119 -15.88 19.40 4.77
N HIS A 120 -16.39 20.37 5.54
CA HIS A 120 -17.23 21.44 5.02
C HIS A 120 -16.43 22.43 4.18
N GLU A 121 -15.22 22.77 4.66
CA GLU A 121 -14.32 23.75 4.04
C GLU A 121 -12.91 23.19 3.94
N LEU A 122 -12.20 23.55 2.87
CA LEU A 122 -10.77 23.26 2.72
C LEU A 122 -9.95 24.01 3.77
N PRO A 123 -8.76 23.50 4.12
CA PRO A 123 -7.87 24.20 5.04
C PRO A 123 -7.53 25.61 4.52
N ASP A 124 -7.73 26.62 5.36
CA ASP A 124 -7.27 27.99 5.12
C ASP A 124 -6.00 28.24 5.95
N TYR A 125 -4.87 28.03 5.29
CA TYR A 125 -3.58 28.08 5.97
C TYR A 125 -3.17 29.50 6.33
N THR A 126 -2.72 29.74 7.54
CA THR A 126 -2.20 31.05 7.97
C THR A 126 -1.05 31.52 7.10
N ALA A 127 -0.23 30.62 6.58
CA ALA A 127 0.86 30.91 5.66
C ALA A 127 0.39 31.32 4.26
N ALA A 128 -0.86 31.05 3.90
CA ALA A 128 -1.42 31.48 2.62
C ALA A 128 -1.60 33.01 2.51
N LYS A 129 -1.52 33.74 3.63
CA LYS A 129 -1.47 35.20 3.63
C LYS A 129 -0.28 35.75 2.85
N ASP A 130 0.85 35.04 2.91
CA ASP A 130 2.11 35.43 2.23
C ASP A 130 2.23 34.75 0.86
N ASN A 131 1.63 33.58 0.69
CA ASN A 131 1.61 32.83 -0.57
C ASN A 131 0.29 32.08 -0.75
N PRO A 132 -0.68 32.60 -1.50
CA PRO A 132 -2.00 32.01 -1.70
C PRO A 132 -1.97 30.62 -2.33
N ASP A 133 -0.91 30.24 -3.06
CA ASP A 133 -0.77 28.94 -3.69
C ASP A 133 -0.69 27.79 -2.68
N ILE A 134 -0.38 28.10 -1.41
CA ILE A 134 -0.34 27.12 -0.32
C ILE A 134 -1.72 26.43 -0.15
N ASN A 135 -2.83 27.16 -0.26
CA ASN A 135 -4.17 26.60 -0.15
C ASN A 135 -4.54 25.67 -1.33
N ALA A 136 -3.82 25.77 -2.46
CA ALA A 136 -4.03 24.94 -3.64
C ALA A 136 -2.99 23.78 -3.74
N THR A 137 -2.17 23.58 -2.72
CA THR A 137 -1.12 22.56 -2.73
C THR A 137 -1.73 21.15 -2.75
N PRO A 138 -1.34 20.28 -3.71
CA PRO A 138 -1.91 18.94 -3.83
C PRO A 138 -1.51 18.00 -2.69
N ARG A 139 -0.40 18.31 -2.01
CA ARG A 139 0.07 17.57 -0.83
C ARG A 139 0.77 18.49 0.14
N THR A 140 0.48 18.31 1.42
CA THR A 140 1.09 19.11 2.50
C THR A 140 1.56 18.18 3.59
N TYR A 141 2.80 18.40 4.05
CA TYR A 141 3.34 17.78 5.25
C TYR A 141 3.35 18.78 6.38
N TYR A 142 2.79 18.40 7.50
CA TYR A 142 2.84 19.17 8.75
C TYR A 142 3.92 18.60 9.62
N LEU A 143 4.92 19.40 9.90
CA LEU A 143 5.90 19.07 10.93
C LEU A 143 5.52 19.80 12.22
N PRO A 144 5.74 19.19 13.40
CA PRO A 144 5.52 19.87 14.65
C PRO A 144 6.27 21.20 14.72
N LYS A 145 5.62 22.26 15.23
CA LYS A 145 6.27 23.58 15.44
C LYS A 145 7.38 23.54 16.50
N ASP A 146 7.41 22.52 17.32
CA ASP A 146 8.43 22.29 18.34
C ASP A 146 9.70 21.72 17.69
N LEU A 147 10.71 22.57 17.49
CA LEU A 147 11.99 22.17 16.93
C LEU A 147 12.79 21.19 17.80
N GLY A 148 12.40 21.01 19.05
CA GLY A 148 12.93 19.97 19.95
C GLY A 148 12.33 18.59 19.73
N TYR A 149 11.25 18.48 18.97
CA TYR A 149 10.66 17.21 18.56
C TYR A 149 11.34 16.71 17.29
N THR A 150 12.40 15.95 17.48
CA THR A 150 13.26 15.46 16.41
C THR A 150 12.68 14.24 15.72
N GLU A 151 13.14 13.94 14.50
CA GLU A 151 12.82 12.71 13.76
C GLU A 151 13.16 11.45 14.58
N ASP A 152 14.28 11.45 15.30
CA ASP A 152 14.67 10.34 16.17
C ASP A 152 13.65 10.12 17.28
N LYS A 153 13.13 11.19 17.89
CA LYS A 153 12.11 11.10 18.92
C LYS A 153 10.80 10.59 18.34
N TYR A 154 10.37 11.10 17.20
CA TYR A 154 9.19 10.65 16.46
C TYR A 154 9.23 9.14 16.15
N MET A 155 10.31 8.66 15.56
CA MET A 155 10.49 7.25 15.25
C MET A 155 10.60 6.38 16.50
N HIS A 156 11.24 6.88 17.55
CA HIS A 156 11.34 6.21 18.84
C HIS A 156 9.96 5.99 19.48
N GLU A 157 9.11 7.01 19.48
CA GLU A 157 7.76 6.92 19.99
C GLU A 157 6.91 5.90 19.20
N ILE A 158 6.96 5.93 17.87
CA ILE A 158 6.28 4.94 17.02
C ILE A 158 6.72 3.51 17.38
N PHE A 159 8.02 3.27 17.50
CA PHE A 159 8.54 1.92 17.73
C PHE A 159 8.33 1.40 19.16
N LEU A 160 8.29 2.27 20.16
CA LEU A 160 8.14 1.89 21.56
C LEU A 160 6.72 2.08 22.11
N LEU A 161 6.06 3.15 21.71
CA LEU A 161 4.75 3.53 22.25
C LEU A 161 3.62 3.24 21.25
N GLY A 162 3.96 3.00 20.01
CA GLY A 162 3.01 2.72 18.93
C GLY A 162 2.43 3.95 18.25
N MET A 163 2.52 5.11 18.88
CA MET A 163 2.01 6.38 18.35
C MET A 163 3.00 7.50 18.67
N PRO A 164 3.19 8.45 17.75
CA PRO A 164 3.94 9.66 18.05
C PRO A 164 3.10 10.62 18.89
N SER A 165 3.75 11.35 19.78
CA SER A 165 3.08 12.40 20.57
C SER A 165 2.82 13.69 19.80
N LYS A 166 3.42 13.83 18.60
CA LYS A 166 3.21 14.92 17.66
C LYS A 166 3.32 14.36 16.24
N PHE A 167 2.38 14.69 15.40
CA PHE A 167 2.24 14.09 14.07
C PHE A 167 3.11 14.75 13.01
N HIS A 168 3.58 13.96 12.07
CA HIS A 168 4.14 14.35 10.78
C HIS A 168 3.08 14.17 9.68
N LEU A 169 1.89 14.70 9.93
CA LEU A 169 0.69 14.46 9.15
C LEU A 169 0.88 14.82 7.66
N LEU A 170 0.64 13.86 6.79
CA LEU A 170 0.47 14.10 5.37
C LEU A 170 -0.99 14.31 5.03
N THR A 171 -1.29 15.34 4.25
CA THR A 171 -2.64 15.58 3.73
C THR A 171 -2.64 15.78 2.23
N ALA A 172 -3.70 15.31 1.57
CA ALA A 172 -3.90 15.50 0.13
C ALA A 172 -5.38 15.87 -0.12
N PRO A 173 -5.68 17.16 -0.37
CA PRO A 173 -7.05 17.62 -0.64
C PRO A 173 -7.47 17.30 -2.08
N ASP A 174 -7.70 16.04 -2.36
CA ASP A 174 -7.96 15.49 -3.69
C ASP A 174 -9.13 16.19 -4.41
N SER A 175 -10.14 16.63 -3.67
CA SER A 175 -11.32 17.28 -4.25
C SER A 175 -11.06 18.65 -4.88
N ILE A 176 -9.92 19.30 -4.62
CA ILE A 176 -9.50 20.51 -5.33
C ILE A 176 -9.28 20.21 -6.81
N TRP A 177 -8.67 19.06 -7.10
CA TRP A 177 -8.25 18.65 -8.43
C TRP A 177 -9.28 17.76 -9.14
N ASP A 178 -10.04 17.01 -8.35
CA ASP A 178 -11.11 16.14 -8.83
C ASP A 178 -12.41 16.37 -8.04
N PRO A 179 -13.28 17.28 -8.51
CA PRO A 179 -14.55 17.57 -7.85
C PRO A 179 -15.48 16.35 -7.71
N THR A 180 -15.24 15.28 -8.45
CA THR A 180 -16.05 14.04 -8.35
C THR A 180 -15.83 13.30 -7.03
N ARG A 181 -14.80 13.67 -6.26
CA ARG A 181 -14.41 13.05 -5.00
C ARG A 181 -15.24 13.49 -3.78
N ALA A 182 -16.05 14.52 -3.92
CA ALA A 182 -16.91 15.01 -2.85
C ALA A 182 -18.23 15.56 -3.42
N PRO A 183 -19.30 15.60 -2.62
CA PRO A 183 -20.51 16.32 -2.99
C PRO A 183 -20.25 17.81 -3.22
N GLU A 184 -21.12 18.47 -3.98
CA GLU A 184 -21.02 19.91 -4.24
C GLU A 184 -20.96 20.70 -2.92
N GLY A 185 -20.00 21.61 -2.83
CA GLY A 185 -19.76 22.44 -1.65
C GLY A 185 -19.19 21.69 -0.46
N LYS A 186 -18.69 20.47 -0.66
CA LYS A 186 -17.95 19.67 0.32
C LYS A 186 -16.62 19.23 -0.25
N HIS A 187 -15.73 18.76 0.63
CA HIS A 187 -14.38 18.40 0.24
C HIS A 187 -13.96 17.05 0.84
N SER A 188 -13.12 16.35 0.11
CA SER A 188 -12.45 15.13 0.58
C SER A 188 -10.96 15.39 0.66
N ILE A 189 -10.37 15.03 1.78
CA ILE A 189 -8.94 15.14 2.03
C ILE A 189 -8.44 13.78 2.47
N HIS A 190 -7.42 13.27 1.82
CA HIS A 190 -6.72 12.08 2.28
C HIS A 190 -5.71 12.47 3.36
N VAL A 191 -5.62 11.69 4.43
CA VAL A 191 -4.69 11.89 5.53
C VAL A 191 -3.86 10.63 5.75
N GLU A 192 -2.59 10.81 6.11
CA GLU A 192 -1.67 9.73 6.46
C GLU A 192 -0.80 10.14 7.65
N GLU A 193 -0.61 9.20 8.59
CA GLU A 193 0.29 9.34 9.73
C GLU A 193 0.95 8.01 10.05
N PHE A 194 2.23 8.00 10.41
CA PHE A 194 2.90 6.78 10.81
C PHE A 194 2.48 6.30 12.20
N THR A 195 2.36 5.00 12.33
CA THR A 195 1.99 4.31 13.57
C THR A 195 2.67 2.94 13.66
N ALA A 196 2.39 2.21 14.73
CA ALA A 196 2.90 0.85 14.94
C ALA A 196 2.26 -0.19 14.02
N PRO A 197 2.86 -1.37 13.87
CA PRO A 197 2.24 -2.49 13.18
C PRO A 197 1.05 -3.09 13.95
N ALA A 198 0.12 -3.71 13.20
CA ALA A 198 -1.15 -4.22 13.73
C ALA A 198 -1.01 -5.12 14.97
N ARG A 199 0.05 -5.95 15.04
CA ARG A 199 0.27 -6.90 16.16
C ARG A 199 0.55 -6.25 17.51
N LEU A 200 0.91 -4.96 17.54
CA LEU A 200 1.36 -4.31 18.77
C LEU A 200 0.21 -4.06 19.74
N PHE A 201 -1.00 -3.86 19.23
CA PHE A 201 -2.17 -3.56 20.04
C PHE A 201 -3.33 -4.50 19.73
N SER A 202 -4.17 -4.73 20.74
CA SER A 202 -5.46 -5.40 20.56
C SER A 202 -6.43 -4.55 19.73
N ARG A 203 -7.48 -5.18 19.18
CA ARG A 203 -8.53 -4.46 18.43
C ARG A 203 -9.22 -3.36 19.25
N LYS A 204 -9.31 -3.54 20.57
CA LYS A 204 -9.88 -2.54 21.47
C LYS A 204 -8.96 -1.34 21.60
N GLU A 205 -7.66 -1.59 21.76
CA GLU A 205 -6.65 -0.52 21.85
C GLU A 205 -6.52 0.22 20.52
N TRP A 206 -6.56 -0.49 19.38
CA TRP A 206 -6.56 0.16 18.06
C TRP A 206 -7.76 1.10 17.88
N ARG A 207 -8.96 0.74 18.35
CA ARG A 207 -10.13 1.64 18.29
C ARG A 207 -9.92 2.89 19.15
N GLN A 208 -9.37 2.71 20.35
CA GLN A 208 -9.08 3.84 21.23
C GLN A 208 -8.04 4.76 20.61
N LEU A 209 -6.93 4.21 20.09
CA LEU A 209 -5.89 4.98 19.40
C LEU A 209 -6.40 5.70 18.15
N HIS A 210 -7.34 5.09 17.43
CA HIS A 210 -7.99 5.73 16.31
C HIS A 210 -8.78 6.98 16.72
N ASP A 211 -9.60 6.88 17.76
CA ASP A 211 -10.42 8.00 18.26
C ASP A 211 -9.51 9.14 18.78
N GLU A 212 -8.45 8.80 19.53
CA GLU A 212 -7.43 9.73 19.99
C GLU A 212 -6.70 10.39 18.81
N PHE A 213 -6.32 9.61 17.79
CA PHE A 213 -5.65 10.13 16.60
C PHE A 213 -6.48 11.17 15.85
N VAL A 214 -7.76 10.92 15.63
CA VAL A 214 -8.64 11.86 14.89
C VAL A 214 -8.76 13.17 15.64
N ASP A 215 -8.92 13.10 16.97
CA ASP A 215 -9.02 14.27 17.82
C ASP A 215 -7.73 15.10 17.82
N ASP A 216 -6.60 14.47 18.05
CA ASP A 216 -5.28 15.11 18.13
C ASP A 216 -4.84 15.63 16.74
N MET A 217 -5.18 14.93 15.68
CA MET A 217 -4.94 15.36 14.31
C MET A 217 -5.62 16.71 14.02
N MET A 218 -6.90 16.83 14.35
CA MET A 218 -7.64 18.06 14.14
C MET A 218 -7.10 19.20 14.99
N GLU A 219 -6.72 18.93 16.25
CA GLU A 219 -6.11 19.92 17.15
C GLU A 219 -4.76 20.41 16.63
N GLN A 220 -3.91 19.49 16.17
CA GLN A 220 -2.62 19.87 15.60
C GLN A 220 -2.80 20.66 14.29
N TRP A 221 -3.76 20.28 13.44
CA TRP A 221 -3.99 20.95 12.15
C TRP A 221 -4.44 22.39 12.32
N GLN A 222 -5.26 22.69 13.35
CA GLN A 222 -5.70 24.06 13.66
C GLN A 222 -4.55 25.04 13.91
N GLN A 223 -3.38 24.54 14.33
CA GLN A 223 -2.19 25.39 14.49
C GLN A 223 -1.69 26.00 13.17
N TYR A 224 -2.06 25.43 12.05
CA TYR A 224 -1.66 25.82 10.70
C TYR A 224 -2.83 26.40 9.88
N ALA A 225 -4.00 25.83 10.04
CA ALA A 225 -5.26 26.22 9.40
C ALA A 225 -6.36 26.30 10.46
N PRO A 226 -6.63 27.50 11.02
CA PRO A 226 -7.55 27.68 12.16
C PRO A 226 -8.98 27.21 11.91
N ASN A 227 -9.41 27.10 10.65
CA ASN A 227 -10.73 26.59 10.28
C ASN A 227 -10.85 25.07 10.34
N MET A 228 -9.74 24.33 10.52
CA MET A 228 -9.76 22.87 10.64
C MET A 228 -10.17 22.45 12.06
N THR A 229 -11.40 22.74 12.43
CA THR A 229 -12.01 22.37 13.70
C THR A 229 -12.81 21.09 13.59
N LYS A 230 -13.20 20.49 14.71
CA LYS A 230 -14.12 19.34 14.74
C LYS A 230 -15.46 19.65 14.05
N ASP A 231 -15.93 20.88 14.13
CA ASP A 231 -17.18 21.31 13.46
C ASP A 231 -17.02 21.34 11.92
N ASN A 232 -15.80 21.45 11.42
CA ASN A 232 -15.50 21.35 9.99
C ASN A 232 -15.46 19.90 9.48
N LEU A 233 -15.27 18.92 10.36
CA LEU A 233 -15.25 17.50 10.04
C LEU A 233 -16.69 16.99 9.85
N ILE A 234 -17.01 16.45 8.69
CA ILE A 234 -18.31 15.84 8.38
C ILE A 234 -18.30 14.36 8.75
N ALA A 235 -17.25 13.67 8.32
CA ALA A 235 -17.03 12.24 8.53
C ALA A 235 -15.57 11.91 8.29
N GLU A 236 -15.14 10.78 8.83
CA GLU A 236 -13.82 10.22 8.57
C GLU A 236 -13.92 8.71 8.27
N ARG A 237 -12.95 8.20 7.55
CA ARG A 237 -12.74 6.78 7.34
C ARG A 237 -11.23 6.50 7.32
N VAL A 238 -10.59 6.85 8.40
CA VAL A 238 -9.17 6.58 8.59
C VAL A 238 -9.01 5.14 9.08
N ALA A 239 -8.33 4.31 8.30
CA ALA A 239 -8.09 2.93 8.66
C ALA A 239 -6.88 2.81 9.59
N THR A 240 -6.99 1.97 10.60
CA THR A 240 -5.86 1.54 11.41
C THR A 240 -5.12 0.38 10.74
N PRO A 241 -3.88 0.06 11.14
CA PRO A 241 -3.16 -1.12 10.62
C PRO A 241 -3.93 -2.43 10.78
N ILE A 242 -4.72 -2.59 11.85
CA ILE A 242 -5.53 -3.81 12.03
C ILE A 242 -6.71 -3.86 11.06
N ASP A 243 -7.33 -2.72 10.72
CA ASP A 243 -8.40 -2.65 9.73
C ASP A 243 -7.89 -3.00 8.33
N ILE A 244 -6.69 -2.51 8.01
CA ILE A 244 -6.01 -2.81 6.74
C ILE A 244 -5.73 -4.31 6.65
N GLN A 245 -5.14 -4.90 7.68
CA GLN A 245 -4.84 -6.33 7.72
C GLN A 245 -6.09 -7.20 7.58
N ASP A 246 -7.21 -6.78 8.21
CA ASP A 246 -8.46 -7.54 8.16
C ASP A 246 -9.17 -7.50 6.81
N THR A 247 -8.96 -6.41 6.08
CA THR A 247 -9.59 -6.22 4.76
C THR A 247 -8.71 -6.65 3.60
N HIS A 248 -7.39 -6.71 3.81
CA HIS A 248 -6.40 -7.05 2.78
C HIS A 248 -5.43 -8.10 3.30
N LEU A 249 -5.70 -9.37 2.98
CA LEU A 249 -4.94 -10.53 3.50
C LEU A 249 -3.43 -10.48 3.22
N ASP A 250 -3.02 -9.81 2.15
CA ASP A 250 -1.62 -9.62 1.78
C ASP A 250 -0.94 -8.46 2.51
N MET A 251 -1.72 -7.51 3.05
CA MET A 251 -1.24 -6.38 3.84
C MET A 251 -1.11 -6.73 5.32
N ARG A 252 -0.37 -7.81 5.61
CA ARG A 252 -0.10 -8.24 6.99
C ARG A 252 0.54 -7.11 7.79
N GLU A 253 0.21 -7.04 9.07
CA GLU A 253 0.65 -5.98 9.99
C GLU A 253 0.16 -4.57 9.60
N GLY A 254 -0.75 -4.47 8.63
CA GLY A 254 -1.15 -3.21 8.01
C GLY A 254 -0.14 -2.71 6.97
N GLY A 255 0.73 -3.59 6.49
CA GLY A 255 1.87 -3.25 5.63
C GLY A 255 1.48 -2.91 4.21
N TRP A 256 1.41 -1.62 3.90
CA TRP A 256 1.08 -1.09 2.56
C TRP A 256 2.05 -1.49 1.44
N SER A 257 3.23 -1.97 1.77
CA SER A 257 4.26 -2.39 0.81
C SER A 257 4.46 -3.91 0.73
N GLU A 258 3.61 -4.71 1.36
CA GLU A 258 3.71 -6.18 1.41
C GLU A 258 5.09 -6.67 1.88
N GLY A 259 5.67 -6.02 2.84
CA GLY A 259 6.97 -6.32 3.42
C GLY A 259 7.89 -5.11 3.47
N ASN A 260 8.94 -5.20 4.28
CA ASN A 260 9.90 -4.12 4.43
C ASN A 260 10.63 -3.82 3.12
N CYS A 261 10.78 -2.54 2.80
CA CYS A 261 11.47 -2.07 1.59
C CYS A 261 12.96 -1.74 1.81
N GLY A 262 13.49 -1.99 3.00
CA GLY A 262 14.86 -1.68 3.39
C GLY A 262 15.75 -2.89 3.58
N GLY A 263 17.04 -2.66 3.71
CA GLY A 263 18.04 -3.68 4.06
C GLY A 263 18.04 -4.88 3.11
N SER A 264 17.93 -6.07 3.69
CA SER A 264 17.94 -7.34 2.95
C SER A 264 16.70 -7.59 2.06
N GLN A 265 15.68 -6.75 2.18
CA GLN A 265 14.45 -6.82 1.39
C GLN A 265 14.31 -5.65 0.42
N SER A 266 15.39 -4.97 0.03
CA SER A 266 15.38 -3.85 -0.91
C SER A 266 15.84 -4.21 -2.32
N GLY A 267 15.35 -3.50 -3.31
CA GLY A 267 15.75 -3.61 -4.71
C GLY A 267 15.64 -5.05 -5.25
N ARG A 268 16.69 -5.52 -5.90
CA ARG A 268 16.74 -6.90 -6.45
C ARG A 268 16.74 -8.02 -5.41
N PHE A 269 16.98 -7.69 -4.14
CA PHE A 269 16.95 -8.65 -3.04
C PHE A 269 15.55 -8.78 -2.42
N ARG A 270 14.61 -7.95 -2.87
CA ARG A 270 13.23 -8.01 -2.43
C ARG A 270 12.59 -9.31 -2.91
N GLY A 271 11.87 -9.95 -2.03
CA GLY A 271 11.28 -11.27 -2.27
C GLY A 271 12.21 -12.42 -1.96
N LEU A 272 11.92 -13.59 -2.52
CA LEU A 272 12.66 -14.82 -2.29
C LEU A 272 13.72 -15.07 -3.37
N PRO A 273 14.63 -16.03 -3.17
CA PRO A 273 15.52 -16.49 -4.23
C PRO A 273 14.72 -16.92 -5.46
N GLY A 274 15.12 -16.38 -6.61
CA GLY A 274 14.35 -16.50 -7.85
C GLY A 274 13.48 -15.28 -8.13
N GLY A 275 13.16 -14.48 -7.11
CA GLY A 275 12.43 -13.21 -7.28
C GLY A 275 11.07 -13.41 -7.95
N LEU A 276 10.94 -12.88 -9.14
CA LEU A 276 9.71 -12.91 -9.94
C LEU A 276 9.36 -14.29 -10.51
N LYS A 277 10.35 -15.18 -10.66
CA LYS A 277 10.18 -16.59 -11.01
C LYS A 277 10.43 -17.44 -9.78
N THR A 278 9.46 -18.25 -9.39
CA THR A 278 9.60 -19.11 -8.20
C THR A 278 10.38 -20.39 -8.49
N HIS A 279 10.58 -21.21 -7.46
CA HIS A 279 11.17 -22.56 -7.62
C HIS A 279 10.17 -23.59 -8.18
N VAL A 280 8.89 -23.25 -8.23
CA VAL A 280 7.85 -24.07 -8.86
C VAL A 280 7.75 -23.70 -10.34
N ASP A 281 7.93 -24.65 -11.22
CA ASP A 281 7.87 -24.43 -12.66
C ASP A 281 6.50 -23.89 -13.10
N GLY A 282 6.51 -22.87 -13.92
CA GLY A 282 5.28 -22.20 -14.39
C GLY A 282 4.57 -21.36 -13.33
N LEU A 283 5.20 -21.07 -12.20
CA LEU A 283 4.68 -20.13 -11.19
C LEU A 283 5.54 -18.87 -11.13
N TYR A 284 4.90 -17.73 -11.38
CA TYR A 284 5.51 -16.40 -11.36
C TYR A 284 4.87 -15.51 -10.30
N MET A 285 5.61 -14.50 -9.83
CA MET A 285 5.15 -13.52 -8.86
C MET A 285 5.22 -12.11 -9.45
N CYS A 286 4.16 -11.33 -9.22
CA CYS A 286 4.09 -9.93 -9.65
C CYS A 286 3.69 -8.96 -8.53
N SER A 287 3.66 -9.42 -7.28
CA SER A 287 3.23 -8.63 -6.12
C SER A 287 4.19 -7.48 -5.77
N SER A 288 3.73 -6.58 -4.94
CA SER A 288 4.56 -5.51 -4.34
C SER A 288 5.72 -6.08 -3.51
N GLY A 289 5.59 -7.30 -3.01
CA GLY A 289 6.59 -8.00 -2.18
C GLY A 289 7.84 -8.47 -2.92
N VAL A 290 7.93 -8.33 -4.24
CA VAL A 290 9.08 -8.79 -5.04
C VAL A 290 9.85 -7.65 -5.69
N ALA A 291 10.91 -7.98 -6.43
CA ALA A 291 11.77 -7.00 -7.11
C ALA A 291 10.96 -6.12 -8.08
N GLY A 292 11.06 -4.82 -7.93
CA GLY A 292 10.23 -3.82 -8.59
C GLY A 292 9.37 -3.05 -7.59
N GLY A 293 9.04 -3.68 -6.47
CA GLY A 293 8.37 -3.05 -5.33
C GLY A 293 6.96 -2.53 -5.62
N PRO A 294 6.40 -1.79 -4.67
CA PRO A 294 5.08 -1.18 -4.82
C PRO A 294 5.15 -0.01 -5.81
N ALA A 295 4.72 -0.24 -7.04
CA ALA A 295 4.62 0.80 -8.05
C ALA A 295 3.51 0.48 -9.05
N ILE A 296 2.62 1.46 -9.26
CA ILE A 296 1.54 1.33 -10.22
C ILE A 296 2.12 1.42 -11.64
N GLY A 297 1.88 0.37 -12.44
CA GLY A 297 2.17 0.37 -13.89
C GLY A 297 3.59 0.00 -14.32
N ARG A 298 4.61 0.12 -13.46
CA ARG A 298 6.02 -0.17 -13.83
C ARG A 298 6.81 -0.94 -12.78
N GLY A 299 6.18 -1.53 -11.82
CA GLY A 299 6.85 -2.26 -10.76
C GLY A 299 7.11 -3.72 -11.12
N SER A 300 6.88 -4.56 -10.13
CA SER A 300 7.03 -6.01 -10.20
C SER A 300 6.25 -6.65 -11.34
N SER A 301 5.03 -6.18 -11.63
CA SER A 301 4.18 -6.75 -12.70
C SER A 301 4.82 -6.61 -14.08
N TYR A 302 5.39 -5.43 -14.38
CA TYR A 302 6.13 -5.23 -15.64
C TYR A 302 7.37 -6.13 -15.72
N ASN A 303 8.15 -6.17 -14.64
CA ASN A 303 9.34 -7.02 -14.59
C ASN A 303 8.99 -8.51 -14.71
N CYS A 304 7.88 -8.94 -14.09
CA CYS A 304 7.35 -10.29 -14.20
C CYS A 304 6.99 -10.63 -15.65
N TYR A 305 6.28 -9.73 -16.33
CA TYR A 305 5.94 -9.94 -17.73
C TYR A 305 7.17 -10.06 -18.63
N GLN A 306 8.24 -9.28 -18.39
CA GLN A 306 9.48 -9.41 -19.16
C GLN A 306 10.08 -10.83 -19.07
N ILE A 307 10.05 -11.42 -17.86
CA ILE A 307 10.54 -12.79 -17.66
C ILE A 307 9.62 -13.82 -18.32
N ILE A 308 8.31 -13.66 -18.16
CA ILE A 308 7.33 -14.54 -18.84
C ILE A 308 7.48 -14.46 -20.36
N ALA A 309 7.69 -13.27 -20.88
CA ALA A 309 7.89 -13.07 -22.32
C ALA A 309 9.14 -13.78 -22.84
N ASP A 310 10.24 -13.77 -22.08
CA ASP A 310 11.45 -14.53 -22.42
C ASP A 310 11.21 -16.05 -22.34
N ASP A 311 10.57 -16.54 -21.29
CA ASP A 311 10.33 -17.97 -21.08
C ASP A 311 9.37 -18.58 -22.14
N TYR A 312 8.42 -17.79 -22.63
CA TYR A 312 7.38 -18.26 -23.58
C TYR A 312 7.49 -17.69 -24.99
N GLY A 313 8.53 -16.91 -25.28
CA GLY A 313 8.71 -16.30 -26.61
C GLY A 313 7.62 -15.28 -26.96
N LEU A 314 7.11 -14.55 -25.96
CA LEU A 314 6.07 -13.54 -26.19
C LEU A 314 6.67 -12.19 -26.59
N ARG A 315 5.86 -11.37 -27.29
CA ARG A 315 6.26 -10.01 -27.66
C ARG A 315 6.42 -9.15 -26.40
N LYS A 316 7.56 -8.51 -26.25
CA LYS A 316 7.77 -7.49 -25.22
C LYS A 316 7.20 -6.15 -25.68
N PRO A 317 6.60 -5.35 -24.75
CA PRO A 317 6.18 -4.01 -25.11
C PRO A 317 7.40 -3.16 -25.47
N GLU A 318 7.26 -2.40 -26.54
CA GLU A 318 8.21 -1.35 -26.94
C GLU A 318 7.81 -0.05 -26.24
N TYR A 319 8.78 0.70 -25.71
CA TYR A 319 8.59 2.03 -25.09
C TYR A 319 8.96 3.13 -26.07
#